data_7cf5a0ddf0572016e62f69c5dc397ab3
#
_entry.id   7cf5a0ddf0572016e62f69c5dc397ab3
#
_cell.length_a   1.000
_cell.length_b   1.000
_cell.length_c   1.000
_cell.angle_alpha   90.00
_cell.angle_beta   90.00
_cell.angle_gamma   90.00
#
_symmetry.space_group_name_H-M   'P 1'
#
loop_
_entity.id
_entity.type
_entity.pdbx_description
1 polymer ?
#
loop_
_entity_poly.entity_id
_entity_poly.type
_entity_poly.pdbx_seq_one_letter_code
_entity_poly.pdbx_strand_id
1 'polypeptide(L)'
;TNIACAPIDAISELKLSANWMAAAGCEGEDARLYEAVKAVGMELCPALGIAIPVGKDSMSMSTRWRDGDTDKEVTSPLSLIVTAAARITDVRKSVTPQLQNIIEPTVLLLVDISSGQQRLGGSALAQVYNQLGSDVVDADSADALAGFFAATQSLLQQEKILAYHDRSDGGLLVSALEMAFAGKVGIDLYFEGSTVLDWAFNEELGAVLQVKESDLELVMEAYQDNGVSSVSVLGCTNTESQVRINSDTDVLLDKPLSELHGIWHETSFAIQARRDNAACAESEFKALCEATDEGLFAKVSFDTNEDITAPFINTGSRPRIAVLREQGVNGQY
;
A
#
# COMPACT_ATOMS: atom_id res chain seq x y z
N THR A 1 -7.39 1.12 1.17
CA THR A 1 -6.49 0.73 2.27
C THR A 1 -5.24 1.62 2.33
N ASN A 2 -4.52 1.88 1.22
CA ASN A 2 -3.27 2.62 1.21
C ASN A 2 -3.33 3.99 1.91
N ILE A 3 -4.27 4.87 1.52
CA ILE A 3 -4.37 6.24 2.08
C ILE A 3 -4.81 6.27 3.56
N ALA A 4 -5.26 5.14 4.11
CA ALA A 4 -5.72 5.07 5.49
C ALA A 4 -4.61 5.34 6.53
N CYS A 5 -3.32 5.26 6.13
CA CYS A 5 -2.17 5.62 6.97
C CYS A 5 -2.07 7.11 7.30
N ALA A 6 -2.82 7.97 6.60
CA ALA A 6 -2.84 9.41 6.83
C ALA A 6 -4.09 9.81 7.65
N PRO A 7 -3.98 10.78 8.57
CA PRO A 7 -5.10 11.22 9.41
C PRO A 7 -6.10 12.07 8.62
N ILE A 8 -7.13 11.41 8.12
CA ILE A 8 -8.23 11.97 7.35
C ILE A 8 -9.50 11.85 8.20
N ASP A 9 -10.34 12.88 8.28
CA ASP A 9 -11.51 12.86 9.16
C ASP A 9 -12.52 11.78 8.79
N ALA A 10 -12.83 11.63 7.50
CA ALA A 10 -13.81 10.65 7.02
C ALA A 10 -13.49 10.16 5.60
N ILE A 11 -13.91 8.95 5.28
CA ILE A 11 -13.72 8.36 3.96
C ILE A 11 -14.35 9.20 2.85
N SER A 12 -15.43 9.92 3.12
CA SER A 12 -16.12 10.82 2.18
C SER A 12 -15.30 12.07 1.80
N GLU A 13 -14.25 12.39 2.58
CA GLU A 13 -13.31 13.48 2.24
C GLU A 13 -12.36 13.08 1.09
N LEU A 14 -12.27 11.80 0.76
CA LEU A 14 -11.46 11.33 -0.35
C LEU A 14 -12.00 11.83 -1.68
N LYS A 15 -11.09 12.35 -2.50
CA LYS A 15 -11.34 12.69 -3.90
C LYS A 15 -10.39 11.86 -4.77
N LEU A 16 -10.96 11.16 -5.72
CA LEU A 16 -10.23 10.24 -6.57
C LEU A 16 -10.02 10.85 -7.96
N SER A 17 -8.87 10.58 -8.55
CA SER A 17 -8.63 10.77 -9.97
C SER A 17 -8.42 9.39 -10.59
N ALA A 18 -9.22 9.03 -11.58
CA ALA A 18 -9.16 7.72 -12.24
C ALA A 18 -8.54 7.83 -13.62
N ASN A 19 -7.59 6.93 -13.91
CA ASN A 19 -7.01 6.77 -15.23
C ASN A 19 -7.39 5.39 -15.77
N TRP A 20 -8.34 5.36 -16.69
CA TRP A 20 -8.81 4.16 -17.35
C TRP A 20 -7.96 3.89 -18.58
N MET A 21 -7.46 2.68 -18.73
CA MET A 21 -6.64 2.26 -19.85
C MET A 21 -7.22 0.99 -20.46
N ALA A 22 -7.61 1.07 -21.74
CA ALA A 22 -8.23 -0.04 -22.46
C ALA A 22 -7.78 -0.05 -23.93
N ALA A 23 -7.75 -1.23 -24.53
CA ALA A 23 -7.59 -1.37 -25.98
C ALA A 23 -8.96 -1.36 -26.64
N ALA A 24 -9.62 -0.18 -26.68
CA ALA A 24 -10.96 -0.04 -27.23
C ALA A 24 -11.05 -0.53 -28.66
N GLY A 25 -12.13 -1.24 -28.98
CA GLY A 25 -12.33 -1.90 -30.26
C GLY A 25 -11.67 -3.28 -30.42
N CYS A 26 -10.85 -3.71 -29.45
CA CYS A 26 -10.42 -5.10 -29.37
C CYS A 26 -11.52 -5.97 -28.74
N GLU A 27 -11.56 -7.24 -29.15
CA GLU A 27 -12.62 -8.18 -28.74
C GLU A 27 -12.71 -8.29 -27.21
N GLY A 28 -13.87 -7.96 -26.66
CA GLY A 28 -14.20 -8.03 -25.24
C GLY A 28 -13.73 -6.83 -24.38
N GLU A 29 -12.81 -5.98 -24.86
CA GLU A 29 -12.25 -4.90 -24.05
C GLU A 29 -13.27 -3.79 -23.74
N ASP A 30 -14.14 -3.45 -24.68
CA ASP A 30 -15.20 -2.44 -24.47
C ASP A 30 -16.21 -2.90 -23.40
N ALA A 31 -16.56 -4.20 -23.42
CA ALA A 31 -17.47 -4.76 -22.42
C ALA A 31 -16.82 -4.77 -21.02
N ARG A 32 -15.55 -5.16 -20.92
CA ARG A 32 -14.79 -5.14 -19.65
C ARG A 32 -14.68 -3.73 -19.08
N LEU A 33 -14.40 -2.73 -19.95
CA LEU A 33 -14.35 -1.33 -19.54
C LEU A 33 -15.69 -0.87 -18.98
N TYR A 34 -16.80 -1.19 -19.67
CA TYR A 34 -18.13 -0.83 -19.20
C TYR A 34 -18.45 -1.42 -17.83
N GLU A 35 -18.19 -2.73 -17.63
CA GLU A 35 -18.44 -3.39 -16.34
C GLU A 35 -17.55 -2.84 -15.22
N ALA A 36 -16.28 -2.54 -15.51
CA ALA A 36 -15.39 -1.96 -14.52
C ALA A 36 -15.83 -0.54 -14.12
N VAL A 37 -16.20 0.31 -15.07
CA VAL A 37 -16.71 1.66 -14.79
C VAL A 37 -18.02 1.60 -14.00
N LYS A 38 -18.90 0.65 -14.31
CA LYS A 38 -20.15 0.42 -13.58
C LYS A 38 -19.87 0.01 -12.13
N ALA A 39 -19.03 -1.02 -11.92
CA ALA A 39 -18.69 -1.51 -10.59
C ALA A 39 -18.09 -0.40 -9.71
N VAL A 40 -17.13 0.36 -10.24
CA VAL A 40 -16.49 1.44 -9.49
C VAL A 40 -17.41 2.65 -9.31
N GLY A 41 -18.00 3.14 -10.40
CA GLY A 41 -18.70 4.42 -10.41
C GLY A 41 -20.15 4.36 -9.93
N MET A 42 -20.84 3.22 -10.10
CA MET A 42 -22.25 3.08 -9.73
C MET A 42 -22.49 2.22 -8.48
N GLU A 43 -21.51 1.42 -8.07
CA GLU A 43 -21.65 0.50 -6.95
C GLU A 43 -20.70 0.90 -5.80
N LEU A 44 -19.38 0.74 -5.95
CA LEU A 44 -18.40 0.94 -4.88
C LEU A 44 -18.31 2.39 -4.40
N CYS A 45 -18.09 3.35 -5.31
CA CYS A 45 -17.93 4.76 -4.92
C CYS A 45 -19.17 5.34 -4.23
N PRO A 46 -20.42 5.11 -4.72
CA PRO A 46 -21.61 5.52 -4.01
C PRO A 46 -21.78 4.87 -2.65
N ALA A 47 -21.48 3.55 -2.52
CA ALA A 47 -21.56 2.82 -1.25
C ALA A 47 -20.61 3.40 -0.19
N LEU A 48 -19.43 3.87 -0.60
CA LEU A 48 -18.44 4.48 0.28
C LEU A 48 -18.62 6.01 0.45
N GLY A 49 -19.55 6.63 -0.29
CA GLY A 49 -19.73 8.09 -0.28
C GLY A 49 -18.55 8.87 -0.86
N ILE A 50 -17.73 8.26 -1.72
CA ILE A 50 -16.57 8.87 -2.37
C ILE A 50 -16.88 9.25 -3.82
N ALA A 51 -16.08 10.14 -4.41
CA ALA A 51 -16.29 10.61 -5.75
C ALA A 51 -15.00 10.60 -6.59
N ILE A 52 -15.18 10.43 -7.90
CA ILE A 52 -14.14 10.57 -8.93
C ILE A 52 -14.46 11.82 -9.77
N PRO A 53 -14.09 13.03 -9.29
CA PRO A 53 -14.41 14.27 -9.98
C PRO A 53 -13.60 14.49 -11.25
N VAL A 54 -12.45 13.85 -11.38
CA VAL A 54 -11.56 13.99 -12.53
C VAL A 54 -10.93 12.65 -12.91
N GLY A 55 -10.46 12.59 -14.14
CA GLY A 55 -9.75 11.42 -14.65
C GLY A 55 -9.35 11.63 -16.09
N LYS A 56 -8.78 10.61 -16.68
CA LYS A 56 -8.50 10.55 -18.11
C LYS A 56 -8.63 9.13 -18.62
N ASP A 57 -8.77 8.99 -19.91
CA ASP A 57 -8.88 7.71 -20.59
C ASP A 57 -7.74 7.53 -21.59
N SER A 58 -7.22 6.32 -21.67
CA SER A 58 -6.26 5.88 -22.70
C SER A 58 -6.87 4.68 -23.41
N MET A 59 -7.46 4.92 -24.60
CA MET A 59 -8.29 3.92 -25.28
C MET A 59 -7.55 3.15 -26.37
N SER A 60 -6.26 3.42 -26.61
CA SER A 60 -5.46 2.77 -27.67
C SER A 60 -4.32 1.93 -27.07
N MET A 61 -4.65 1.07 -26.10
CA MET A 61 -3.65 0.31 -25.34
C MET A 61 -3.22 -0.95 -26.09
N SER A 62 -2.79 -0.80 -27.33
CA SER A 62 -2.14 -1.84 -28.12
C SER A 62 -0.88 -1.32 -28.79
N THR A 63 0.12 -2.19 -28.91
CA THR A 63 1.38 -1.89 -29.60
C THR A 63 1.53 -2.84 -30.77
N ARG A 64 1.80 -2.29 -31.95
CA ARG A 64 2.04 -3.04 -33.18
C ARG A 64 3.43 -2.74 -33.70
N TRP A 65 4.16 -3.78 -34.08
CA TRP A 65 5.48 -3.64 -34.67
C TRP A 65 5.75 -4.75 -35.66
N ARG A 66 6.79 -4.58 -36.46
CA ARG A 66 7.25 -5.59 -37.39
C ARG A 66 8.58 -6.15 -36.92
N ASP A 67 8.66 -7.48 -36.86
CA ASP A 67 9.86 -8.23 -36.52
C ASP A 67 10.27 -9.07 -37.75
N GLY A 68 11.21 -8.57 -38.53
CA GLY A 68 11.54 -9.09 -39.86
C GLY A 68 10.34 -8.96 -40.82
N ASP A 69 9.82 -10.08 -41.29
CA ASP A 69 8.64 -10.13 -42.16
C ASP A 69 7.34 -10.44 -41.40
N THR A 70 7.38 -10.52 -40.09
CA THR A 70 6.23 -10.85 -39.24
C THR A 70 5.68 -9.61 -38.57
N ASP A 71 4.39 -9.32 -38.78
CA ASP A 71 3.67 -8.32 -38.00
C ASP A 71 3.32 -8.90 -36.64
N LYS A 72 3.64 -8.14 -35.57
CA LYS A 72 3.37 -8.50 -34.18
C LYS A 72 2.49 -7.45 -33.52
N GLU A 73 1.65 -7.90 -32.60
CA GLU A 73 0.78 -7.05 -31.81
C GLU A 73 0.75 -7.54 -30.36
N VAL A 74 0.74 -6.59 -29.41
CA VAL A 74 0.45 -6.84 -28.01
C VAL A 74 -0.67 -5.90 -27.59
N THR A 75 -1.73 -6.47 -27.05
CA THR A 75 -2.86 -5.74 -26.47
C THR A 75 -2.73 -5.76 -24.96
N SER A 76 -2.70 -4.58 -24.34
CA SER A 76 -2.70 -4.45 -22.89
C SER A 76 -4.07 -4.81 -22.33
N PRO A 77 -4.15 -5.55 -21.23
CA PRO A 77 -5.43 -5.77 -20.55
C PRO A 77 -5.97 -4.45 -20.00
N LEU A 78 -7.30 -4.42 -19.76
CA LEU A 78 -7.94 -3.32 -19.07
C LEU A 78 -7.21 -3.05 -17.75
N SER A 79 -6.88 -1.79 -17.49
CA SER A 79 -6.23 -1.34 -16.28
C SER A 79 -6.88 -0.08 -15.74
N LEU A 80 -6.89 0.06 -14.42
CA LEU A 80 -7.36 1.26 -13.73
C LEU A 80 -6.29 1.70 -12.74
N ILE A 81 -5.84 2.96 -12.88
CA ILE A 81 -4.98 3.59 -11.89
C ILE A 81 -5.75 4.69 -11.20
N VAL A 82 -5.85 4.60 -9.89
CA VAL A 82 -6.54 5.58 -9.05
C VAL A 82 -5.54 6.34 -8.20
N THR A 83 -5.61 7.66 -8.26
CA THR A 83 -4.93 8.54 -7.32
C THR A 83 -5.94 9.08 -6.32
N ALA A 84 -5.72 8.83 -5.05
CA ALA A 84 -6.54 9.35 -3.97
C ALA A 84 -5.90 10.59 -3.36
N ALA A 85 -6.70 11.60 -3.07
CA ALA A 85 -6.29 12.83 -2.39
C ALA A 85 -7.31 13.19 -1.31
N ALA A 86 -6.80 13.67 -0.17
CA ALA A 86 -7.62 14.19 0.91
C ALA A 86 -6.87 15.25 1.71
N ARG A 87 -7.60 16.03 2.48
CA ARG A 87 -6.99 16.94 3.46
C ARG A 87 -6.56 16.16 4.69
N ILE A 88 -5.31 16.30 5.07
CA ILE A 88 -4.77 15.77 6.33
C ILE A 88 -5.04 16.75 7.46
N THR A 89 -5.54 16.28 8.61
CA THR A 89 -5.86 17.11 9.78
C THR A 89 -4.62 17.49 10.57
N ASP A 90 -3.70 16.53 10.75
CA ASP A 90 -2.41 16.75 11.40
C ASP A 90 -1.35 15.81 10.78
N VAL A 91 -0.44 16.36 9.98
CA VAL A 91 0.59 15.59 9.28
C VAL A 91 1.51 14.79 10.21
N ARG A 92 1.67 15.21 11.48
CA ARG A 92 2.50 14.53 12.48
C ARG A 92 1.94 13.17 12.91
N LYS A 93 0.64 12.94 12.69
CA LYS A 93 -0.05 11.69 13.01
C LYS A 93 -0.09 10.71 11.84
N SER A 94 0.49 11.07 10.69
CA SER A 94 0.67 10.14 9.60
C SER A 94 1.69 9.08 9.96
N VAL A 95 1.39 7.83 9.65
CA VAL A 95 2.30 6.71 9.83
C VAL A 95 2.81 6.19 8.49
N THR A 96 3.97 5.57 8.52
CA THR A 96 4.64 5.04 7.34
C THR A 96 4.87 3.53 7.50
N PRO A 97 5.29 2.81 6.46
CA PRO A 97 5.67 1.41 6.58
C PRO A 97 6.89 1.15 7.49
N GLN A 98 7.67 2.17 7.81
CA GLN A 98 8.90 2.03 8.58
C GLN A 98 8.63 1.47 9.97
N LEU A 99 9.06 0.22 10.24
CA LEU A 99 8.99 -0.37 11.56
C LEU A 99 9.82 0.43 12.56
N GLN A 100 9.22 0.68 13.72
CA GLN A 100 9.88 1.41 14.80
C GLN A 100 10.64 0.44 15.70
N ASN A 101 11.91 0.75 15.95
CA ASN A 101 12.73 0.03 16.94
C ASN A 101 12.63 0.75 18.27
N ILE A 102 11.64 0.41 19.08
CA ILE A 102 11.39 0.99 20.40
C ILE A 102 11.68 -0.02 21.51
N ILE A 103 11.93 0.46 22.74
CA ILE A 103 12.26 -0.40 23.89
C ILE A 103 11.06 -1.24 24.33
N GLU A 104 9.86 -0.70 24.20
CA GLU A 104 8.62 -1.41 24.57
C GLU A 104 8.35 -2.57 23.59
N PRO A 105 7.84 -3.71 24.07
CA PRO A 105 7.44 -4.81 23.18
C PRO A 105 6.38 -4.34 22.17
N THR A 106 6.57 -4.76 20.92
CA THR A 106 5.62 -4.47 19.83
C THR A 106 5.20 -5.75 19.13
N VAL A 107 3.99 -5.74 18.61
CA VAL A 107 3.43 -6.82 17.81
C VAL A 107 3.07 -6.32 16.42
N LEU A 108 3.14 -7.23 15.45
CA LEU A 108 2.63 -7.03 14.10
C LEU A 108 1.23 -7.63 14.02
N LEU A 109 0.27 -6.86 13.55
CA LEU A 109 -1.11 -7.30 13.37
C LEU A 109 -1.44 -7.34 11.88
N LEU A 110 -2.13 -8.39 11.46
CA LEU A 110 -2.86 -8.41 10.20
C LEU A 110 -4.31 -8.00 10.47
N VAL A 111 -4.74 -6.92 9.82
CA VAL A 111 -6.15 -6.55 9.72
C VAL A 111 -6.64 -6.98 8.34
N ASP A 112 -7.50 -7.98 8.30
CA ASP A 112 -8.00 -8.60 7.07
C ASP A 112 -9.47 -8.23 6.86
N ILE A 113 -9.81 -7.72 5.68
CA ILE A 113 -11.19 -7.39 5.29
C ILE A 113 -11.69 -8.22 4.10
N SER A 114 -11.00 -9.34 3.80
CA SER A 114 -11.36 -10.28 2.74
C SER A 114 -12.39 -11.34 3.16
N SER A 115 -12.89 -11.29 4.39
CA SER A 115 -13.74 -12.35 4.94
C SER A 115 -13.07 -13.74 4.95
N GLY A 116 -11.76 -13.78 5.10
CA GLY A 116 -10.95 -15.01 5.15
C GLY A 116 -10.62 -15.62 3.80
N GLN A 117 -10.86 -14.90 2.70
CA GLN A 117 -10.41 -15.30 1.38
C GLN A 117 -8.88 -15.19 1.28
N GLN A 118 -8.30 -16.04 0.43
CA GLN A 118 -6.85 -16.06 0.15
C GLN A 118 -6.63 -16.30 -1.34
N ARG A 119 -7.26 -15.46 -2.18
CA ARG A 119 -7.26 -15.57 -3.64
C ARG A 119 -5.90 -15.15 -4.21
N LEU A 120 -5.39 -15.91 -5.16
CA LEU A 120 -4.11 -15.67 -5.84
C LEU A 120 -4.26 -15.24 -7.31
N GLY A 121 -5.48 -15.20 -7.83
CA GLY A 121 -5.72 -14.81 -9.22
C GLY A 121 -5.32 -13.36 -9.47
N GLY A 122 -4.54 -13.13 -10.55
CA GLY A 122 -4.03 -11.82 -10.90
C GLY A 122 -2.85 -11.32 -10.05
N SER A 123 -2.49 -12.01 -8.97
CA SER A 123 -1.41 -11.62 -8.06
C SER A 123 -0.04 -11.54 -8.75
N ALA A 124 0.90 -10.81 -8.14
CA ALA A 124 2.29 -10.77 -8.57
C ALA A 124 2.90 -12.19 -8.64
N LEU A 125 2.56 -13.06 -7.67
CA LEU A 125 2.99 -14.45 -7.70
C LEU A 125 2.50 -15.18 -8.96
N ALA A 126 1.22 -15.05 -9.30
CA ALA A 126 0.66 -15.68 -10.49
C ALA A 126 1.36 -15.19 -11.77
N GLN A 127 1.61 -13.87 -11.86
CA GLN A 127 2.30 -13.25 -12.99
C GLN A 127 3.74 -13.76 -13.14
N VAL A 128 4.50 -13.91 -12.05
CA VAL A 128 5.87 -14.46 -12.07
C VAL A 128 5.89 -15.88 -12.66
N TYR A 129 4.85 -16.66 -12.40
CA TYR A 129 4.69 -18.00 -12.98
C TYR A 129 3.99 -18.03 -14.35
N ASN A 130 3.77 -16.88 -14.99
CA ASN A 130 3.04 -16.72 -16.25
C ASN A 130 1.62 -17.33 -16.20
N GLN A 131 0.95 -17.16 -15.06
CA GLN A 131 -0.41 -17.60 -14.81
C GLN A 131 -1.27 -16.41 -14.43
N LEU A 132 -2.57 -16.47 -14.70
CA LEU A 132 -3.52 -15.45 -14.24
C LEU A 132 -4.34 -15.94 -13.05
N GLY A 133 -4.68 -17.24 -13.05
CA GLY A 133 -5.65 -17.77 -12.11
C GLY A 133 -7.09 -17.37 -12.48
N SER A 134 -8.06 -17.92 -11.79
CA SER A 134 -9.49 -17.64 -12.01
C SER A 134 -10.15 -16.98 -10.80
N ASP A 135 -9.53 -17.07 -9.64
CA ASP A 135 -10.07 -16.58 -8.38
C ASP A 135 -9.30 -15.30 -7.99
N VAL A 136 -9.85 -14.17 -8.40
CA VAL A 136 -9.21 -12.85 -8.25
C VAL A 136 -9.70 -12.13 -7.00
N VAL A 137 -8.86 -11.28 -6.45
CA VAL A 137 -9.18 -10.40 -5.32
C VAL A 137 -10.29 -9.42 -5.71
N ASP A 138 -11.22 -9.17 -4.80
CA ASP A 138 -12.29 -8.19 -4.95
C ASP A 138 -12.55 -7.45 -3.64
N ALA A 139 -13.26 -6.32 -3.72
CA ALA A 139 -13.80 -5.61 -2.56
C ALA A 139 -15.16 -6.21 -2.17
N ASP A 140 -15.13 -7.34 -1.47
CA ASP A 140 -16.32 -8.12 -1.14
C ASP A 140 -17.36 -7.36 -0.28
N SER A 141 -16.92 -6.36 0.49
CA SER A 141 -17.77 -5.56 1.37
C SER A 141 -17.31 -4.09 1.46
N ALA A 142 -18.15 -3.19 0.94
CA ALA A 142 -17.95 -1.75 1.13
C ALA A 142 -18.04 -1.35 2.61
N ASP A 143 -18.91 -1.99 3.38
CA ASP A 143 -19.09 -1.71 4.82
C ASP A 143 -17.84 -2.11 5.61
N ALA A 144 -17.23 -3.27 5.30
CA ALA A 144 -15.98 -3.70 5.93
C ALA A 144 -14.83 -2.72 5.62
N LEU A 145 -14.75 -2.23 4.38
CA LEU A 145 -13.76 -1.23 3.99
C LEU A 145 -13.99 0.12 4.71
N ALA A 146 -15.25 0.55 4.82
CA ALA A 146 -15.60 1.77 5.56
C ALA A 146 -15.28 1.64 7.05
N GLY A 147 -15.60 0.50 7.66
CA GLY A 147 -15.30 0.20 9.06
C GLY A 147 -13.80 0.13 9.33
N PHE A 148 -13.06 -0.54 8.45
CA PHE A 148 -11.59 -0.56 8.49
C PHE A 148 -11.01 0.86 8.48
N PHE A 149 -11.47 1.70 7.56
CA PHE A 149 -11.02 3.08 7.47
C PHE A 149 -11.33 3.85 8.75
N ALA A 150 -12.56 3.78 9.26
CA ALA A 150 -12.99 4.48 10.46
C ALA A 150 -12.18 4.08 11.71
N ALA A 151 -11.97 2.77 11.92
CA ALA A 151 -11.15 2.25 13.01
C ALA A 151 -9.71 2.75 12.91
N THR A 152 -9.11 2.64 11.72
CA THR A 152 -7.73 3.11 11.47
C THR A 152 -7.61 4.60 11.77
N GLN A 153 -8.54 5.44 11.31
CA GLN A 153 -8.53 6.88 11.60
C GLN A 153 -8.62 7.18 13.10
N SER A 154 -9.49 6.49 13.82
CA SER A 154 -9.61 6.62 15.27
C SER A 154 -8.30 6.27 15.99
N LEU A 155 -7.66 5.18 15.60
CA LEU A 155 -6.39 4.73 16.17
C LEU A 155 -5.22 5.68 15.86
N LEU A 156 -5.18 6.26 14.65
CA LEU A 156 -4.19 7.29 14.30
C LEU A 156 -4.36 8.55 15.16
N GLN A 157 -5.60 9.00 15.37
CA GLN A 157 -5.85 10.15 16.25
C GLN A 157 -5.38 9.90 17.69
N GLN A 158 -5.47 8.67 18.16
CA GLN A 158 -5.03 8.21 19.48
C GLN A 158 -3.54 7.83 19.53
N GLU A 159 -2.82 7.90 18.39
CA GLU A 159 -1.39 7.55 18.28
C GLU A 159 -1.11 6.09 18.72
N LYS A 160 -2.03 5.17 18.36
CA LYS A 160 -1.95 3.75 18.70
C LYS A 160 -1.27 2.88 17.64
N ILE A 161 -1.07 3.41 16.44
CA ILE A 161 -0.37 2.74 15.33
C ILE A 161 1.04 3.32 15.23
N LEU A 162 2.05 2.47 15.25
CA LEU A 162 3.46 2.85 15.15
C LEU A 162 3.96 2.82 13.70
N ALA A 163 3.53 1.81 12.94
CA ALA A 163 3.80 1.69 11.51
C ALA A 163 2.61 1.02 10.81
N TYR A 164 2.46 1.28 9.52
CA TYR A 164 1.34 0.83 8.72
C TYR A 164 1.78 0.52 7.30
N HIS A 165 1.35 -0.61 6.78
CA HIS A 165 1.43 -0.93 5.35
C HIS A 165 0.14 -1.62 4.91
N ASP A 166 -0.49 -1.17 3.83
CA ASP A 166 -1.58 -1.92 3.23
C ASP A 166 -1.04 -3.21 2.60
N ARG A 167 -1.81 -4.29 2.69
CA ARG A 167 -1.46 -5.51 1.96
C ARG A 167 -1.64 -5.23 0.47
N SER A 168 -0.55 -5.22 -0.26
CA SER A 168 -0.46 -4.78 -1.64
C SER A 168 0.24 -5.81 -2.52
N ASP A 169 0.80 -5.37 -3.66
CA ASP A 169 1.48 -6.25 -4.62
C ASP A 169 2.53 -7.13 -3.94
N GLY A 170 2.48 -8.44 -4.24
CA GLY A 170 3.32 -9.45 -3.60
C GLY A 170 2.74 -10.03 -2.30
N GLY A 171 1.62 -9.50 -1.82
CA GLY A 171 0.84 -10.04 -0.71
C GLY A 171 1.41 -9.76 0.66
N LEU A 172 0.94 -10.53 1.65
CA LEU A 172 1.23 -10.32 3.07
C LEU A 172 2.72 -10.35 3.39
N LEU A 173 3.43 -11.33 2.85
CA LEU A 173 4.87 -11.51 3.14
C LEU A 173 5.67 -10.34 2.61
N VAL A 174 5.44 -9.91 1.36
CA VAL A 174 6.18 -8.81 0.76
C VAL A 174 5.88 -7.51 1.50
N SER A 175 4.63 -7.22 1.84
CA SER A 175 4.27 -6.04 2.64
C SER A 175 4.97 -6.01 3.99
N ALA A 176 5.04 -7.15 4.71
CA ALA A 176 5.77 -7.24 5.97
C ALA A 176 7.29 -7.06 5.80
N LEU A 177 7.85 -7.62 4.71
CA LEU A 177 9.27 -7.44 4.38
C LEU A 177 9.59 -5.97 4.05
N GLU A 178 8.75 -5.29 3.29
CA GLU A 178 8.93 -3.87 2.96
C GLU A 178 8.92 -2.99 4.22
N MET A 179 8.06 -3.32 5.19
CA MET A 179 8.09 -2.66 6.50
C MET A 179 9.41 -2.91 7.24
N ALA A 180 9.90 -4.15 7.21
CA ALA A 180 11.16 -4.53 7.83
C ALA A 180 12.36 -3.86 7.14
N PHE A 181 12.36 -3.79 5.80
CA PHE A 181 13.40 -3.09 5.01
C PHE A 181 13.42 -1.59 5.34
N ALA A 182 12.26 -0.95 5.37
CA ALA A 182 12.14 0.48 5.67
C ALA A 182 12.65 0.83 7.07
N GLY A 183 12.40 -0.02 8.06
CA GLY A 183 12.84 0.17 9.44
C GLY A 183 14.24 -0.38 9.74
N LYS A 184 14.81 -1.22 8.85
CA LYS A 184 15.99 -2.06 9.12
C LYS A 184 15.83 -2.89 10.41
N VAL A 185 14.62 -3.39 10.65
CA VAL A 185 14.23 -4.14 11.85
C VAL A 185 13.88 -5.57 11.45
N GLY A 186 14.43 -6.56 12.14
CA GLY A 186 14.08 -7.96 11.92
C GLY A 186 12.64 -8.26 12.36
N ILE A 187 12.08 -9.32 11.79
CA ILE A 187 10.71 -9.77 12.09
C ILE A 187 10.64 -11.27 12.28
N ASP A 188 9.82 -11.69 13.23
CA ASP A 188 9.42 -13.08 13.46
C ASP A 188 7.93 -13.20 13.16
N LEU A 189 7.57 -13.91 12.09
CA LEU A 189 6.19 -14.10 11.65
C LEU A 189 5.72 -15.52 12.00
N TYR A 190 4.44 -15.65 12.31
CA TYR A 190 3.79 -16.91 12.63
C TYR A 190 2.80 -17.27 11.53
N PHE A 191 3.08 -18.36 10.83
CA PHE A 191 2.20 -18.90 9.83
C PHE A 191 1.09 -19.71 10.48
N GLU A 192 -0.15 -19.29 10.22
CA GLU A 192 -1.36 -20.04 10.56
C GLU A 192 -2.15 -20.30 9.27
N GLY A 193 -2.47 -21.55 9.01
CA GLY A 193 -3.27 -21.89 7.84
C GLY A 193 -2.89 -23.22 7.19
N SER A 194 -3.52 -23.51 6.05
CA SER A 194 -3.33 -24.78 5.32
C SER A 194 -2.25 -24.69 4.24
N THR A 195 -2.07 -23.54 3.63
CA THR A 195 -1.17 -23.35 2.48
C THR A 195 -0.33 -22.09 2.68
N VAL A 196 0.99 -22.28 2.77
CA VAL A 196 1.97 -21.18 2.98
C VAL A 196 1.91 -20.16 1.84
N LEU A 197 1.75 -20.63 0.59
CA LEU A 197 1.71 -19.74 -0.57
C LEU A 197 0.49 -18.83 -0.55
N ASP A 198 -0.69 -19.36 -0.23
CA ASP A 198 -1.92 -18.59 -0.16
C ASP A 198 -1.83 -17.54 0.96
N TRP A 199 -1.32 -17.93 2.14
CA TRP A 199 -1.10 -17.01 3.25
C TRP A 199 -0.10 -15.91 2.90
N ALA A 200 1.04 -16.27 2.29
CA ALA A 200 2.15 -15.35 2.08
C ALA A 200 1.90 -14.36 0.93
N PHE A 201 1.23 -14.80 -0.15
CA PHE A 201 1.22 -14.09 -1.43
C PHE A 201 -0.17 -13.67 -1.90
N ASN A 202 -1.25 -13.86 -1.10
CA ASN A 202 -2.51 -13.26 -1.45
C ASN A 202 -2.47 -11.74 -1.27
N GLU A 203 -3.07 -11.04 -2.24
CA GLU A 203 -3.15 -9.58 -2.29
C GLU A 203 -4.54 -9.09 -1.87
N GLU A 204 -5.17 -9.83 -0.95
CA GLU A 204 -6.49 -9.49 -0.40
C GLU A 204 -6.44 -8.14 0.34
N LEU A 205 -7.58 -7.44 0.39
CA LEU A 205 -7.66 -6.17 1.08
C LEU A 205 -7.37 -6.30 2.57
N GLY A 206 -6.55 -5.41 3.08
CA GLY A 206 -6.15 -5.40 4.48
C GLY A 206 -4.91 -4.55 4.73
N ALA A 207 -4.36 -4.65 5.92
CA ALA A 207 -3.13 -3.95 6.29
C ALA A 207 -2.33 -4.70 7.36
N VAL A 208 -1.02 -4.46 7.37
CA VAL A 208 -0.12 -4.86 8.45
C VAL A 208 0.17 -3.64 9.31
N LEU A 209 -0.04 -3.78 10.61
CA LEU A 209 0.18 -2.73 11.59
C LEU A 209 1.28 -3.14 12.56
N GLN A 210 2.13 -2.20 12.96
CA GLN A 210 2.91 -2.33 14.19
C GLN A 210 2.23 -1.56 15.31
N VAL A 211 2.00 -2.21 16.43
CA VAL A 211 1.40 -1.61 17.63
C VAL A 211 2.19 -2.02 18.88
N LYS A 212 2.07 -1.25 19.98
CA LYS A 212 2.58 -1.70 21.26
C LYS A 212 1.80 -2.90 21.76
N GLU A 213 2.47 -3.89 22.33
CA GLU A 213 1.79 -5.04 22.92
C GLU A 213 0.77 -4.62 23.99
N SER A 214 1.06 -3.56 24.75
CA SER A 214 0.14 -2.99 25.74
C SER A 214 -1.16 -2.41 25.17
N ASP A 215 -1.18 -2.07 23.88
CA ASP A 215 -2.34 -1.51 23.18
C ASP A 215 -3.09 -2.55 22.34
N LEU A 216 -2.63 -3.81 22.31
CA LEU A 216 -3.16 -4.88 21.47
C LEU A 216 -4.68 -5.05 21.59
N GLU A 217 -5.20 -5.23 22.81
CA GLU A 217 -6.63 -5.43 23.05
C GLU A 217 -7.45 -4.22 22.56
N LEU A 218 -7.01 -3.01 22.89
CA LEU A 218 -7.66 -1.77 22.46
C LEU A 218 -7.75 -1.66 20.94
N VAL A 219 -6.66 -2.03 20.23
CA VAL A 219 -6.61 -1.97 18.77
C VAL A 219 -7.54 -3.01 18.16
N MET A 220 -7.54 -4.24 18.66
CA MET A 220 -8.44 -5.30 18.20
C MET A 220 -9.91 -4.93 18.42
N GLU A 221 -10.26 -4.42 19.60
CA GLU A 221 -11.61 -3.94 19.91
C GLU A 221 -12.05 -2.81 18.97
N ALA A 222 -11.16 -1.84 18.68
CA ALA A 222 -11.49 -0.73 17.80
C ALA A 222 -11.88 -1.20 16.39
N TYR A 223 -11.22 -2.19 15.83
CA TYR A 223 -11.61 -2.79 14.56
C TYR A 223 -12.91 -3.58 14.67
N GLN A 224 -13.07 -4.39 15.72
CA GLN A 224 -14.26 -5.19 15.95
C GLN A 224 -15.52 -4.34 16.10
N ASP A 225 -15.44 -3.24 16.85
CA ASP A 225 -16.54 -2.29 17.04
C ASP A 225 -16.95 -1.60 15.73
N ASN A 226 -16.06 -1.55 14.76
CA ASN A 226 -16.31 -1.03 13.41
C ASN A 226 -16.62 -2.14 12.38
N GLY A 227 -16.94 -3.35 12.84
CA GLY A 227 -17.39 -4.46 11.97
C GLY A 227 -16.28 -5.22 11.27
N VAL A 228 -15.01 -4.98 11.64
CA VAL A 228 -13.85 -5.75 11.13
C VAL A 228 -13.44 -6.78 12.18
N SER A 229 -13.90 -8.02 11.99
CA SER A 229 -13.69 -9.09 12.97
C SER A 229 -12.39 -9.87 12.78
N SER A 230 -11.76 -9.79 11.61
CA SER A 230 -10.55 -10.53 11.32
C SER A 230 -9.31 -9.67 11.58
N VAL A 231 -8.89 -9.62 12.84
CA VAL A 231 -7.63 -9.03 13.28
C VAL A 231 -6.86 -10.09 14.04
N SER A 232 -5.66 -10.40 13.58
CA SER A 232 -4.81 -11.44 14.17
C SER A 232 -3.38 -10.96 14.40
N VAL A 233 -2.73 -11.55 15.39
CA VAL A 233 -1.29 -11.34 15.62
C VAL A 233 -0.52 -12.08 14.53
N LEU A 234 0.18 -11.32 13.70
CA LEU A 234 1.01 -11.84 12.62
C LEU A 234 2.41 -12.26 13.12
N GLY A 235 2.90 -11.57 14.15
CA GLY A 235 4.26 -11.77 14.67
C GLY A 235 4.75 -10.60 15.50
N CYS A 236 6.06 -10.47 15.60
CA CYS A 236 6.71 -9.38 16.33
C CYS A 236 8.01 -8.93 15.64
N THR A 237 8.56 -7.81 16.10
CA THR A 237 9.89 -7.34 15.67
C THR A 237 10.99 -8.04 16.48
N ASN A 238 12.18 -8.20 15.88
CA ASN A 238 13.37 -8.67 16.58
C ASN A 238 14.57 -7.73 16.37
N THR A 239 15.53 -7.82 17.26
CA THR A 239 16.77 -7.01 17.23
C THR A 239 17.94 -7.68 16.50
N GLU A 240 17.72 -8.88 15.98
CA GLU A 240 18.77 -9.69 15.35
C GLU A 240 18.94 -9.43 13.87
N SER A 241 18.11 -8.54 13.30
CA SER A 241 18.04 -8.26 11.85
C SER A 241 17.82 -9.53 11.02
N GLN A 242 17.03 -10.45 11.57
CA GLN A 242 16.63 -11.70 10.92
C GLN A 242 15.15 -11.62 10.51
N VAL A 243 14.81 -12.33 9.46
CA VAL A 243 13.43 -12.59 9.07
C VAL A 243 13.17 -14.07 9.27
N ARG A 244 12.25 -14.39 10.17
CA ARG A 244 11.83 -15.76 10.43
C ARG A 244 10.35 -15.92 10.15
N ILE A 245 10.00 -17.04 9.54
CA ILE A 245 8.61 -17.49 9.42
C ILE A 245 8.53 -18.84 10.09
N ASN A 246 7.75 -18.91 11.13
CA ASN A 246 7.58 -20.12 11.93
C ASN A 246 6.16 -20.66 11.73
N SER A 247 6.01 -21.97 11.68
CA SER A 247 4.76 -22.68 11.89
C SER A 247 4.77 -23.37 13.24
N ASP A 248 3.69 -24.01 13.61
CA ASP A 248 3.62 -24.77 14.89
C ASP A 248 4.72 -25.84 15.03
N THR A 249 5.22 -26.35 13.91
CA THR A 249 6.16 -27.49 13.90
C THR A 249 7.51 -27.18 13.29
N ASP A 250 7.60 -26.19 12.40
CA ASP A 250 8.78 -25.98 11.55
C ASP A 250 9.12 -24.49 11.38
N VAL A 251 10.40 -24.24 11.15
CA VAL A 251 10.91 -22.96 10.66
C VAL A 251 10.83 -23.00 9.13
N LEU A 252 9.95 -22.21 8.54
CA LEU A 252 9.72 -22.17 7.09
C LEU A 252 10.73 -21.25 6.38
N LEU A 253 11.16 -20.19 7.05
CA LEU A 253 12.18 -19.25 6.58
C LEU A 253 13.01 -18.77 7.78
N ASP A 254 14.33 -18.71 7.61
CA ASP A 254 15.25 -18.02 8.52
C ASP A 254 16.39 -17.42 7.69
N LYS A 255 16.35 -16.12 7.47
CA LYS A 255 17.27 -15.41 6.59
C LYS A 255 17.63 -14.03 7.16
N PRO A 256 18.88 -13.57 6.92
CA PRO A 256 19.24 -12.19 7.20
C PRO A 256 18.34 -11.21 6.42
N LEU A 257 17.90 -10.15 7.08
CA LEU A 257 17.10 -9.08 6.46
C LEU A 257 17.81 -8.48 5.24
N SER A 258 19.12 -8.28 5.33
CA SER A 258 19.94 -7.73 4.22
C SER A 258 19.97 -8.65 2.99
N GLU A 259 19.96 -9.97 3.18
CA GLU A 259 19.89 -10.92 2.06
C GLU A 259 18.56 -10.78 1.31
N LEU A 260 17.45 -10.75 2.04
CA LEU A 260 16.12 -10.61 1.45
C LEU A 260 15.93 -9.22 0.80
N HIS A 261 16.47 -8.17 1.41
CA HIS A 261 16.44 -6.83 0.84
C HIS A 261 17.21 -6.75 -0.49
N GLY A 262 18.37 -7.42 -0.56
CA GLY A 262 19.12 -7.56 -1.80
C GLY A 262 18.34 -8.27 -2.90
N ILE A 263 17.70 -9.40 -2.58
CA ILE A 263 16.86 -10.16 -3.52
C ILE A 263 15.69 -9.31 -4.01
N TRP A 264 14.99 -8.62 -3.11
CA TRP A 264 13.86 -7.74 -3.44
C TRP A 264 14.27 -6.62 -4.41
N HIS A 265 15.45 -6.03 -4.23
CA HIS A 265 15.93 -4.90 -5.04
C HIS A 265 16.71 -5.30 -6.30
N GLU A 266 17.11 -6.57 -6.45
CA GLU A 266 18.01 -7.04 -7.52
C GLU A 266 17.55 -6.66 -8.93
N THR A 267 16.25 -6.83 -9.22
CA THR A 267 15.71 -6.51 -10.55
C THR A 267 15.76 -5.01 -10.83
N SER A 268 15.39 -4.18 -9.87
CA SER A 268 15.45 -2.73 -9.97
C SER A 268 16.90 -2.25 -10.15
N PHE A 269 17.82 -2.81 -9.38
CA PHE A 269 19.25 -2.55 -9.52
C PHE A 269 19.78 -2.91 -10.93
N ALA A 270 19.42 -4.09 -11.44
CA ALA A 270 19.85 -4.54 -12.76
C ALA A 270 19.36 -3.62 -13.90
N ILE A 271 18.16 -3.08 -13.78
CA ILE A 271 17.61 -2.09 -14.74
C ILE A 271 18.34 -0.74 -14.58
N GLN A 272 18.50 -0.27 -13.35
CA GLN A 272 19.14 0.99 -13.02
C GLN A 272 20.59 1.03 -13.48
N ALA A 273 21.36 -0.03 -13.25
CA ALA A 273 22.77 -0.15 -13.67
C ALA A 273 22.95 -0.10 -15.20
N ARG A 274 21.90 -0.46 -15.97
CA ARG A 274 21.91 -0.37 -17.46
C ARG A 274 21.48 0.99 -17.98
N ARG A 275 20.62 1.69 -17.24
CA ARG A 275 20.06 2.98 -17.64
C ARG A 275 20.91 4.16 -17.18
N ASP A 276 21.41 4.08 -15.94
CA ASP A 276 22.07 5.19 -15.24
C ASP A 276 23.59 4.95 -15.13
N ASN A 277 24.27 5.69 -14.26
CA ASN A 277 25.67 5.44 -13.98
C ASN A 277 25.83 4.15 -13.16
N ALA A 278 26.45 3.14 -13.76
CA ALA A 278 26.56 1.80 -13.13
C ALA A 278 27.30 1.81 -11.79
N ALA A 279 28.34 2.66 -11.63
CA ALA A 279 29.08 2.75 -10.38
C ALA A 279 28.26 3.39 -9.25
N CYS A 280 27.40 4.37 -9.58
CA CYS A 280 26.47 4.96 -8.62
C CYS A 280 25.38 3.94 -8.22
N ALA A 281 24.80 3.25 -9.19
CA ALA A 281 23.79 2.20 -8.93
C ALA A 281 24.36 1.07 -8.04
N GLU A 282 25.62 0.64 -8.30
CA GLU A 282 26.28 -0.35 -7.47
C GLU A 282 26.55 0.15 -6.04
N SER A 283 26.95 1.41 -5.89
CA SER A 283 27.15 2.02 -4.57
C SER A 283 25.87 2.11 -3.77
N GLU A 284 24.77 2.51 -4.42
CA GLU A 284 23.43 2.57 -3.82
C GLU A 284 22.95 1.19 -3.38
N PHE A 285 23.07 0.18 -4.25
CA PHE A 285 22.70 -1.19 -3.93
C PHE A 285 23.48 -1.76 -2.76
N LYS A 286 24.79 -1.49 -2.68
CA LYS A 286 25.62 -1.90 -1.53
C LYS A 286 25.18 -1.23 -0.23
N ALA A 287 24.93 0.07 -0.25
CA ALA A 287 24.46 0.82 0.93
C ALA A 287 23.08 0.31 1.41
N LEU A 288 22.20 -0.01 0.47
CA LEU A 288 20.88 -0.56 0.78
C LEU A 288 20.96 -1.91 1.52
N CYS A 289 21.88 -2.78 1.11
CA CYS A 289 22.13 -4.08 1.74
C CYS A 289 22.98 -4.00 3.03
N GLU A 290 23.62 -2.85 3.30
CA GLU A 290 24.45 -2.67 4.48
C GLU A 290 23.59 -2.45 5.74
N ALA A 291 23.67 -3.37 6.70
CA ALA A 291 22.84 -3.32 7.90
C ALA A 291 23.09 -2.10 8.79
N THR A 292 24.31 -1.55 8.73
CA THR A 292 24.74 -0.41 9.56
C THR A 292 24.55 0.95 8.88
N ASP A 293 24.13 0.98 7.61
CA ASP A 293 23.81 2.23 6.91
C ASP A 293 22.48 2.79 7.43
N GLU A 294 22.53 3.95 8.04
CA GLU A 294 21.35 4.61 8.61
C GLU A 294 20.44 5.24 7.53
N GLY A 295 20.86 5.22 6.26
CA GLY A 295 20.15 5.85 5.16
C GLY A 295 20.24 7.37 5.16
N LEU A 296 19.32 8.02 4.46
CA LEU A 296 19.25 9.48 4.39
C LEU A 296 18.48 10.03 5.59
N PHE A 297 19.04 11.03 6.25
CA PHE A 297 18.38 11.73 7.33
C PHE A 297 18.49 13.25 7.16
N ALA A 298 17.48 13.97 7.65
CA ALA A 298 17.48 15.43 7.63
C ALA A 298 18.01 15.98 8.96
N LYS A 299 19.03 16.86 8.89
CA LYS A 299 19.47 17.67 10.02
C LYS A 299 18.95 19.08 9.84
N VAL A 300 17.87 19.39 10.53
CA VAL A 300 17.25 20.71 10.45
C VAL A 300 17.85 21.67 11.48
N SER A 301 17.82 22.98 11.18
CA SER A 301 18.32 24.06 12.04
C SER A 301 17.22 24.75 12.86
N PHE A 302 16.00 24.26 12.79
CA PHE A 302 14.84 24.81 13.50
C PHE A 302 14.21 23.75 14.40
N ASP A 303 13.41 24.16 15.37
CA ASP A 303 12.65 23.26 16.25
C ASP A 303 11.44 22.69 15.46
N THR A 304 11.44 21.38 15.25
CA THR A 304 10.34 20.68 14.53
C THR A 304 9.04 20.65 15.33
N ASN A 305 9.08 20.92 16.63
CA ASN A 305 7.89 20.97 17.50
C ASN A 305 7.28 22.38 17.57
N GLU A 306 7.96 23.39 17.04
CA GLU A 306 7.44 24.75 16.98
C GLU A 306 6.30 24.84 15.95
N ASP A 307 5.11 25.18 16.42
CA ASP A 307 3.98 25.47 15.53
C ASP A 307 4.05 26.92 15.03
N ILE A 308 4.78 27.13 13.94
CA ILE A 308 4.91 28.44 13.28
C ILE A 308 3.57 28.99 12.73
N THR A 309 2.55 28.16 12.62
CA THR A 309 1.23 28.55 12.07
C THR A 309 0.29 29.06 13.18
N ALA A 310 0.50 28.66 14.43
CA ALA A 310 -0.36 29.01 15.56
C ALA A 310 -0.68 30.52 15.67
N PRO A 311 0.27 31.46 15.51
CA PRO A 311 -0.03 32.88 15.55
C PRO A 311 -1.02 33.35 14.48
N PHE A 312 -1.02 32.72 13.31
CA PHE A 312 -1.87 33.07 12.17
C PHE A 312 -3.24 32.40 12.26
N ILE A 313 -3.30 31.16 12.69
CA ILE A 313 -4.54 30.40 12.87
C ILE A 313 -5.41 31.06 13.94
N ASN A 314 -4.80 31.43 15.07
CA ASN A 314 -5.48 32.02 16.23
C ASN A 314 -6.01 33.42 15.98
N THR A 315 -5.46 34.17 15.02
CA THR A 315 -5.95 35.51 14.65
C THR A 315 -7.17 35.47 13.74
N GLY A 316 -7.55 34.28 13.23
CA GLY A 316 -8.64 34.15 12.25
C GLY A 316 -8.33 34.78 10.89
N SER A 317 -7.11 35.21 10.65
CA SER A 317 -6.68 35.78 9.38
C SER A 317 -6.80 34.75 8.27
N ARG A 318 -7.52 35.09 7.19
CA ARG A 318 -7.67 34.23 6.02
C ARG A 318 -7.13 34.97 4.79
N PRO A 319 -5.93 34.64 4.32
CA PRO A 319 -5.36 35.24 3.13
C PRO A 319 -6.25 34.96 1.91
N ARG A 320 -6.35 35.94 1.00
CA ARG A 320 -7.04 35.74 -0.25
C ARG A 320 -6.10 35.12 -1.26
N ILE A 321 -6.55 34.05 -1.90
CA ILE A 321 -5.82 33.37 -2.96
C ILE A 321 -6.58 33.60 -4.27
N ALA A 322 -5.88 34.08 -5.31
CA ALA A 322 -6.42 34.14 -6.65
C ALA A 322 -5.98 32.88 -7.42
N VAL A 323 -6.95 32.12 -7.89
CA VAL A 323 -6.70 30.95 -8.74
C VAL A 323 -6.95 31.35 -10.17
N LEU A 324 -5.90 31.40 -10.99
CA LEU A 324 -5.99 31.66 -12.41
C LEU A 324 -6.40 30.40 -13.14
N ARG A 325 -7.33 30.50 -14.05
CA ARG A 325 -7.78 29.42 -14.93
C ARG A 325 -7.49 29.78 -16.36
N GLU A 326 -6.79 28.93 -17.07
CA GLU A 326 -6.55 29.06 -18.49
C GLU A 326 -7.40 28.07 -19.28
N GLN A 327 -7.50 28.29 -20.59
CA GLN A 327 -8.21 27.38 -21.48
C GLN A 327 -7.55 25.99 -21.45
N GLY A 328 -8.35 24.94 -21.35
CA GLY A 328 -7.89 23.54 -21.29
C GLY A 328 -7.65 23.00 -19.87
N VAL A 329 -7.80 23.82 -18.82
CA VAL A 329 -7.78 23.34 -17.43
C VAL A 329 -9.08 22.62 -17.12
N ASN A 330 -9.00 21.46 -16.49
CA ASN A 330 -10.15 20.67 -16.01
C ASN A 330 -10.00 20.34 -14.53
N GLY A 331 -11.01 19.71 -13.93
CA GLY A 331 -10.96 19.29 -12.53
C GLY A 331 -11.08 20.41 -11.50
N GLN A 332 -11.64 21.57 -11.89
CA GLN A 332 -11.80 22.75 -11.04
C GLN A 332 -13.17 22.85 -10.37
N TYR A 333 -14.03 21.89 -10.52
CA TYR A 333 -15.37 21.81 -9.94
C TYR A 333 -15.41 20.79 -8.80
#